data_3669b2cf680cb5f917047ff43d7673c1
#
_entry.id   3669b2cf680cb5f917047ff43d7673c1
#
_cell.length_a   1.000
_cell.length_b   1.000
_cell.length_c   1.000
_cell.angle_alpha   90.00
_cell.angle_beta   90.00
_cell.angle_gamma   90.00
#
_symmetry.space_group_name_H-M   'P 1'
#
loop_
_entity.id
_entity.type
_entity.pdbx_description
1 polymer ?
#
loop_
_entity_poly.entity_id
_entity_poly.type
_entity_poly.pdbx_seq_one_letter_code
_entity_poly.pdbx_strand_id
1 'polypeptide(L)'
;MKKIAITGHTRGICKALVERLDKRDYEIKGFSQSTGYNLQRVSTVKKVVNECLEWDADVLVNNAYVPDNQVRLLYTMYEQWVNTPKLIINMGAISSDSISNFAQMGYNKDWTPYVSDKARLDWASLQLANQFKPGMCRVTMIKPGMVDTDSTAWLKGVNNIEEIMMTADSVAEMIEWVIELEDNTQMRTLSFDVGNFDG
;
A
#
# COMPACT_ATOMS: atom_id res chain seq x y z
N MET A 1 -18.47 12.68 5.07
CA MET A 1 -17.70 12.26 3.88
C MET A 1 -16.30 11.88 4.36
N LYS A 2 -15.83 10.67 4.10
CA LYS A 2 -14.49 10.21 4.54
C LYS A 2 -13.41 10.79 3.62
N LYS A 3 -12.33 11.32 4.20
CA LYS A 3 -11.21 11.97 3.49
C LYS A 3 -10.05 10.99 3.35
N ILE A 4 -9.67 10.66 2.13
CA ILE A 4 -8.68 9.62 1.82
C ILE A 4 -7.46 10.24 1.15
N ALA A 5 -6.32 10.17 1.84
CA ALA A 5 -5.01 10.56 1.34
C ALA A 5 -4.34 9.35 0.67
N ILE A 6 -3.83 9.51 -0.56
CA ILE A 6 -3.28 8.38 -1.35
C ILE A 6 -1.92 8.75 -1.92
N THR A 7 -0.87 7.97 -1.61
CA THR A 7 0.43 8.12 -2.28
C THR A 7 0.51 7.26 -3.54
N GLY A 8 1.02 7.82 -4.65
CA GLY A 8 1.13 7.10 -5.93
C GLY A 8 -0.19 6.95 -6.68
N HIS A 9 -1.12 7.89 -6.53
CA HIS A 9 -2.51 7.84 -7.02
C HIS A 9 -2.67 7.91 -8.55
N THR A 10 -1.62 8.25 -9.31
CA THR A 10 -1.75 8.55 -10.75
C THR A 10 -1.58 7.35 -11.66
N ARG A 11 -1.23 6.17 -11.16
CA ARG A 11 -1.03 4.95 -11.93
C ARG A 11 -1.25 3.67 -11.12
N GLY A 12 -1.35 2.55 -11.83
CA GLY A 12 -1.46 1.20 -11.24
C GLY A 12 -2.63 1.07 -10.25
N ILE A 13 -2.42 0.36 -9.17
CA ILE A 13 -3.43 0.03 -8.16
C ILE A 13 -4.15 1.28 -7.64
N CYS A 14 -3.41 2.32 -7.28
CA CYS A 14 -4.05 3.50 -6.69
C CYS A 14 -4.76 4.40 -7.70
N LYS A 15 -4.46 4.32 -9.01
CA LYS A 15 -5.29 4.92 -10.03
C LYS A 15 -6.66 4.21 -10.08
N ALA A 16 -6.66 2.88 -10.13
CA ALA A 16 -7.90 2.10 -10.07
C ALA A 16 -8.69 2.38 -8.78
N LEU A 17 -8.01 2.51 -7.64
CA LEU A 17 -8.66 2.89 -6.37
C LEU A 17 -9.34 4.27 -6.46
N VAL A 18 -8.68 5.28 -7.01
CA VAL A 18 -9.28 6.62 -7.21
C VAL A 18 -10.53 6.50 -8.08
N GLU A 19 -10.46 5.79 -9.22
CA GLU A 19 -11.59 5.59 -10.14
C GLU A 19 -12.79 4.87 -9.49
N ARG A 20 -12.54 4.02 -8.47
CA ARG A 20 -13.59 3.36 -7.68
C ARG A 20 -14.19 4.32 -6.66
N LEU A 21 -13.34 5.02 -5.90
CA LEU A 21 -13.75 5.92 -4.83
C LEU A 21 -14.47 7.18 -5.35
N ASP A 22 -14.09 7.70 -6.53
CA ASP A 22 -14.77 8.83 -7.19
C ASP A 22 -16.25 8.55 -7.52
N LYS A 23 -16.65 7.29 -7.59
CA LYS A 23 -18.04 6.87 -7.79
C LYS A 23 -18.86 6.83 -6.50
N ARG A 24 -18.23 7.13 -5.38
CA ARG A 24 -18.80 7.08 -4.03
C ARG A 24 -18.62 8.41 -3.31
N ASP A 25 -19.13 8.50 -2.11
CA ASP A 25 -19.10 9.72 -1.29
C ASP A 25 -17.80 9.84 -0.47
N TYR A 26 -16.64 9.94 -1.19
CA TYR A 26 -15.32 10.15 -0.62
C TYR A 26 -14.68 11.44 -1.13
N GLU A 27 -13.89 12.10 -0.27
CA GLU A 27 -12.96 13.14 -0.70
C GLU A 27 -11.56 12.54 -0.85
N ILE A 28 -10.89 12.80 -1.99
CA ILE A 28 -9.59 12.19 -2.29
C ILE A 28 -8.52 13.27 -2.44
N LYS A 29 -7.40 13.10 -1.75
CA LYS A 29 -6.18 13.90 -1.94
C LYS A 29 -5.01 13.01 -2.32
N GLY A 30 -4.49 13.21 -3.53
CA GLY A 30 -3.43 12.37 -4.10
C GLY A 30 -2.04 13.01 -4.03
N PHE A 31 -1.01 12.20 -3.72
CA PHE A 31 0.39 12.59 -3.64
C PHE A 31 1.23 11.71 -4.55
N SER A 32 1.66 12.23 -5.69
CA SER A 32 2.47 11.50 -6.67
C SER A 32 3.63 12.35 -7.18
N GLN A 33 4.67 11.70 -7.67
CA GLN A 33 5.80 12.41 -8.26
C GLN A 33 5.37 13.31 -9.44
N SER A 34 4.43 12.83 -10.26
CA SER A 34 3.84 13.58 -11.38
C SER A 34 3.04 14.82 -10.94
N THR A 35 2.60 14.87 -9.68
CA THR A 35 1.91 16.03 -9.09
C THR A 35 2.79 16.83 -8.13
N GLY A 36 4.13 16.67 -8.21
CA GLY A 36 5.10 17.44 -7.45
C GLY A 36 5.54 16.84 -6.11
N TYR A 37 5.10 15.62 -5.77
CA TYR A 37 5.46 14.95 -4.50
C TYR A 37 6.49 13.85 -4.74
N ASN A 38 7.78 14.23 -4.81
CA ASN A 38 8.87 13.26 -4.89
C ASN A 38 9.18 12.69 -3.50
N LEU A 39 8.59 11.54 -3.17
CA LEU A 39 8.76 10.85 -1.90
C LEU A 39 10.16 10.29 -1.64
N GLN A 40 11.09 10.36 -2.60
CA GLN A 40 12.51 10.09 -2.34
C GLN A 40 13.12 11.12 -1.37
N ARG A 41 12.51 12.29 -1.27
CA ARG A 41 12.98 13.36 -0.38
C ARG A 41 12.27 13.30 0.96
N VAL A 42 13.03 13.25 2.05
CA VAL A 42 12.49 13.28 3.43
C VAL A 42 11.61 14.50 3.68
N SER A 43 11.99 15.67 3.10
CA SER A 43 11.18 16.89 3.19
C SER A 43 9.78 16.73 2.56
N THR A 44 9.67 15.94 1.48
CA THR A 44 8.38 15.66 0.85
C THR A 44 7.53 14.73 1.72
N VAL A 45 8.13 13.75 2.41
CA VAL A 45 7.40 12.91 3.37
C VAL A 45 6.78 13.78 4.46
N LYS A 46 7.56 14.70 5.05
CA LYS A 46 7.05 15.66 6.04
C LYS A 46 5.93 16.55 5.49
N LYS A 47 6.08 17.03 4.24
CA LYS A 47 5.06 17.82 3.57
C LYS A 47 3.75 17.04 3.42
N VAL A 48 3.81 15.77 2.97
CA VAL A 48 2.62 14.90 2.85
C VAL A 48 1.93 14.74 4.20
N VAL A 49 2.70 14.46 5.27
CA VAL A 49 2.14 14.34 6.64
C VAL A 49 1.42 15.63 7.04
N ASN A 50 2.07 16.79 6.92
CA ASN A 50 1.47 18.06 7.29
C ASN A 50 0.17 18.33 6.51
N GLU A 51 0.17 18.09 5.20
CA GLU A 51 -1.02 18.28 4.38
C GLU A 51 -2.16 17.30 4.71
N CYS A 52 -1.85 16.08 5.14
CA CYS A 52 -2.85 15.14 5.64
C CYS A 52 -3.47 15.64 6.95
N LEU A 53 -2.65 16.19 7.86
CA LEU A 53 -3.11 16.75 9.12
C LEU A 53 -3.95 18.02 8.94
N GLU A 54 -3.48 18.96 8.12
CA GLU A 54 -4.19 20.22 7.81
C GLU A 54 -5.54 19.97 7.12
N TRP A 55 -5.59 18.93 6.28
CA TRP A 55 -6.81 18.54 5.58
C TRP A 55 -7.73 17.66 6.44
N ASP A 56 -7.26 17.23 7.62
CA ASP A 56 -7.93 16.28 8.51
C ASP A 56 -8.31 14.97 7.81
N ALA A 57 -7.33 14.33 7.15
CA ALA A 57 -7.54 13.06 6.47
C ALA A 57 -7.95 11.95 7.47
N ASP A 58 -8.89 11.09 7.08
CA ASP A 58 -9.35 9.94 7.87
C ASP A 58 -8.56 8.67 7.58
N VAL A 59 -8.10 8.56 6.33
CA VAL A 59 -7.37 7.39 5.84
C VAL A 59 -6.12 7.83 5.08
N LEU A 60 -4.99 7.15 5.32
CA LEU A 60 -3.79 7.21 4.49
C LEU A 60 -3.56 5.88 3.78
N VAL A 61 -3.57 5.88 2.44
CA VAL A 61 -3.10 4.76 1.63
C VAL A 61 -1.64 5.00 1.24
N ASN A 62 -0.73 4.36 1.97
CA ASN A 62 0.71 4.43 1.80
C ASN A 62 1.17 3.39 0.76
N ASN A 63 0.96 3.71 -0.53
CA ASN A 63 1.18 2.79 -1.65
C ASN A 63 2.50 3.04 -2.39
N ALA A 64 2.87 4.30 -2.63
CA ALA A 64 4.05 4.60 -3.46
C ALA A 64 5.32 3.96 -2.87
N TYR A 65 5.88 2.98 -3.60
CA TYR A 65 7.13 2.37 -3.20
C TYR A 65 8.30 3.35 -3.41
N VAL A 66 8.95 3.65 -2.32
CA VAL A 66 10.23 4.36 -2.29
C VAL A 66 11.05 3.77 -1.14
N PRO A 67 12.30 3.31 -1.40
CA PRO A 67 13.16 2.76 -0.35
C PRO A 67 13.19 3.65 0.89
N ASP A 68 13.12 3.05 2.09
CA ASP A 68 13.07 3.69 3.42
C ASP A 68 11.86 4.60 3.69
N ASN A 69 11.37 5.33 2.70
CA ASN A 69 10.41 6.40 2.94
C ASN A 69 8.98 5.91 3.15
N GLN A 70 8.65 4.71 2.67
CA GLN A 70 7.34 4.10 2.96
C GLN A 70 7.20 3.79 4.47
N VAL A 71 8.24 3.24 5.09
CA VAL A 71 8.30 2.99 6.54
C VAL A 71 8.36 4.31 7.31
N ARG A 72 9.12 5.30 6.82
CA ARG A 72 9.19 6.63 7.43
C ARG A 72 7.83 7.31 7.44
N LEU A 73 7.10 7.28 6.32
CA LEU A 73 5.75 7.83 6.23
C LEU A 73 4.79 7.15 7.22
N LEU A 74 4.85 5.80 7.31
CA LEU A 74 4.07 5.04 8.29
C LEU A 74 4.31 5.55 9.72
N TYR A 75 5.57 5.58 10.18
CA TYR A 75 5.86 5.99 11.56
C TYR A 75 5.51 7.45 11.83
N THR A 76 5.89 8.37 10.91
CA THR A 76 5.62 9.79 11.11
C THR A 76 4.11 10.07 11.18
N MET A 77 3.30 9.39 10.35
CA MET A 77 1.85 9.56 10.39
C MET A 77 1.24 8.88 11.62
N TYR A 78 1.69 7.68 11.97
CA TYR A 78 1.17 6.96 13.14
C TYR A 78 1.40 7.74 14.45
N GLU A 79 2.57 8.37 14.63
CA GLU A 79 2.85 9.24 15.78
C GLU A 79 1.82 10.36 15.94
N GLN A 80 1.31 10.90 14.82
CA GLN A 80 0.30 11.95 14.84
C GLN A 80 -1.12 11.40 15.09
N TRP A 81 -1.39 10.17 14.65
CA TRP A 81 -2.72 9.58 14.67
C TRP A 81 -2.96 8.54 15.76
N VAL A 82 -1.96 8.18 16.54
CA VAL A 82 -2.01 7.04 17.49
C VAL A 82 -3.27 7.03 18.37
N ASN A 83 -3.73 8.18 18.83
CA ASN A 83 -4.90 8.32 19.71
C ASN A 83 -6.16 8.83 18.96
N THR A 84 -6.29 8.53 17.68
CA THR A 84 -7.43 8.92 16.84
C THR A 84 -7.98 7.71 16.10
N PRO A 85 -9.31 7.63 15.82
CA PRO A 85 -9.89 6.49 15.11
C PRO A 85 -9.66 6.58 13.59
N LYS A 86 -8.42 6.83 13.18
CA LYS A 86 -8.00 6.94 11.77
C LYS A 86 -7.40 5.64 11.27
N LEU A 87 -7.12 5.54 9.97
CA LEU A 87 -6.64 4.32 9.33
C LEU A 87 -5.41 4.58 8.46
N ILE A 88 -4.37 3.78 8.63
CA ILE A 88 -3.23 3.71 7.71
C ILE A 88 -3.24 2.35 7.02
N ILE A 89 -3.31 2.35 5.68
CA ILE A 89 -3.19 1.16 4.85
C ILE A 89 -1.83 1.20 4.17
N ASN A 90 -0.99 0.19 4.44
CA ASN A 90 0.31 0.04 3.80
C ASN A 90 0.24 -0.99 2.68
N MET A 91 0.79 -0.67 1.50
CA MET A 91 0.89 -1.60 0.40
C MET A 91 2.20 -2.37 0.45
N GLY A 92 2.10 -3.63 0.86
CA GLY A 92 3.17 -4.60 0.87
C GLY A 92 3.27 -5.40 -0.43
N ALA A 93 3.73 -6.64 -0.31
CA ALA A 93 3.75 -7.66 -1.34
C ALA A 93 3.91 -9.03 -0.69
N ILE A 94 3.30 -10.08 -1.23
CA ILE A 94 3.46 -11.45 -0.72
C ILE A 94 4.92 -11.93 -0.77
N SER A 95 5.72 -11.37 -1.68
CA SER A 95 7.16 -11.66 -1.77
C SER A 95 7.95 -11.32 -0.50
N SER A 96 7.37 -10.56 0.44
CA SER A 96 7.98 -10.31 1.75
C SER A 96 7.91 -11.52 2.70
N ASP A 97 7.05 -12.50 2.43
CA ASP A 97 6.81 -13.67 3.30
C ASP A 97 7.76 -14.84 3.00
N SER A 98 8.35 -14.84 1.82
CA SER A 98 9.21 -15.94 1.39
C SER A 98 10.50 -15.41 0.79
N ILE A 99 11.55 -16.19 0.88
CA ILE A 99 12.75 -16.04 0.06
C ILE A 99 12.33 -16.47 -1.35
N SER A 100 11.65 -15.58 -2.06
CA SER A 100 11.23 -15.83 -3.42
C SER A 100 12.47 -16.02 -4.27
N ASN A 101 12.62 -17.21 -4.84
CA ASN A 101 13.76 -17.52 -5.69
C ASN A 101 13.52 -16.94 -7.09
N PHE A 102 13.42 -15.60 -7.18
CA PHE A 102 13.23 -14.89 -8.44
C PHE A 102 14.29 -15.24 -9.49
N ALA A 103 15.49 -15.64 -9.06
CA ALA A 103 16.52 -16.15 -9.95
C ALA A 103 16.11 -17.47 -10.62
N GLN A 104 15.39 -18.35 -9.92
CA GLN A 104 14.83 -19.58 -10.51
C GLN A 104 13.69 -19.31 -11.48
N MET A 105 13.01 -18.18 -11.34
CA MET A 105 11.99 -17.73 -12.29
C MET A 105 12.58 -17.03 -13.54
N GLY A 106 13.91 -17.04 -13.69
CA GLY A 106 14.58 -16.45 -14.86
C GLY A 106 14.73 -14.93 -14.84
N TYR A 107 14.51 -14.29 -13.69
CA TYR A 107 14.68 -12.84 -13.56
C TYR A 107 16.14 -12.46 -13.30
N ASN A 108 16.71 -11.69 -14.20
CA ASN A 108 18.10 -11.19 -14.09
C ASN A 108 18.26 -9.98 -13.16
N LYS A 109 17.20 -9.58 -12.48
CA LYS A 109 17.22 -8.40 -11.60
C LYS A 109 17.32 -8.83 -10.13
N ASP A 110 18.22 -8.21 -9.38
CA ASP A 110 18.29 -8.39 -7.92
C ASP A 110 17.07 -7.70 -7.25
N TRP A 111 16.19 -8.52 -6.72
CA TRP A 111 14.98 -8.09 -5.99
C TRP A 111 15.19 -7.99 -4.49
N THR A 112 16.35 -8.39 -3.98
CA THR A 112 16.66 -8.42 -2.54
C THR A 112 16.36 -7.09 -1.85
N PRO A 113 16.76 -5.91 -2.39
CA PRO A 113 16.47 -4.63 -1.75
C PRO A 113 14.96 -4.36 -1.64
N TYR A 114 14.20 -4.65 -2.70
CA TYR A 114 12.73 -4.47 -2.70
C TYR A 114 12.06 -5.37 -1.67
N VAL A 115 12.40 -6.67 -1.68
CA VAL A 115 11.83 -7.66 -0.74
C VAL A 115 12.16 -7.29 0.71
N SER A 116 13.41 -6.88 0.98
CA SER A 116 13.85 -6.44 2.30
C SER A 116 13.08 -5.20 2.80
N ASP A 117 12.86 -4.22 1.92
CA ASP A 117 12.07 -3.04 2.25
C ASP A 117 10.60 -3.39 2.54
N LYS A 118 10.01 -4.30 1.74
CA LYS A 118 8.64 -4.76 1.96
C LYS A 118 8.50 -5.57 3.23
N ALA A 119 9.47 -6.43 3.56
CA ALA A 119 9.50 -7.18 4.81
C ALA A 119 9.61 -6.23 6.03
N ARG A 120 10.45 -5.19 5.92
CA ARG A 120 10.57 -4.17 6.97
C ARG A 120 9.26 -3.40 7.18
N LEU A 121 8.58 -3.02 6.09
CA LEU A 121 7.27 -2.34 6.17
C LEU A 121 6.21 -3.26 6.79
N ASP A 122 6.18 -4.54 6.41
CA ASP A 122 5.25 -5.54 6.93
C ASP A 122 5.45 -5.70 8.44
N TRP A 123 6.70 -5.93 8.88
CA TRP A 123 7.01 -6.05 10.30
C TRP A 123 6.64 -4.79 11.11
N ALA A 124 6.97 -3.61 10.59
CA ALA A 124 6.60 -2.33 11.22
C ALA A 124 5.07 -2.20 11.35
N SER A 125 4.33 -2.50 10.29
CA SER A 125 2.87 -2.44 10.28
C SER A 125 2.25 -3.41 11.30
N LEU A 126 2.75 -4.64 11.36
CA LEU A 126 2.28 -5.67 12.28
C LEU A 126 2.52 -5.26 13.74
N GLN A 127 3.69 -4.68 14.06
CA GLN A 127 4.00 -4.19 15.41
C GLN A 127 3.02 -3.09 15.84
N LEU A 128 2.70 -2.14 14.96
CA LEU A 128 1.75 -1.08 15.26
C LEU A 128 0.31 -1.61 15.35
N ALA A 129 -0.10 -2.49 14.44
CA ALA A 129 -1.42 -3.12 14.45
C ALA A 129 -1.69 -3.94 15.73
N ASN A 130 -0.65 -4.56 16.32
CA ASN A 130 -0.75 -5.31 17.57
C ASN A 130 -0.96 -4.41 18.81
N GLN A 131 -0.70 -3.11 18.70
CA GLN A 131 -0.92 -2.15 19.79
C GLN A 131 -2.33 -1.54 19.77
N PHE A 132 -3.14 -1.88 18.77
CA PHE A 132 -4.46 -1.30 18.58
C PHE A 132 -5.38 -1.53 19.80
N LYS A 133 -6.10 -0.47 20.17
CA LYS A 133 -7.23 -0.48 21.08
C LYS A 133 -8.35 0.37 20.47
N PRO A 134 -9.63 0.13 20.79
CA PRO A 134 -10.73 0.96 20.31
C PRO A 134 -10.45 2.47 20.52
N GLY A 135 -10.66 3.25 19.47
CA GLY A 135 -10.37 4.69 19.44
C GLY A 135 -8.94 5.07 19.01
N MET A 136 -8.05 4.10 18.82
CA MET A 136 -6.71 4.33 18.30
C MET A 136 -6.64 4.19 16.77
N CYS A 137 -5.55 4.67 16.20
CA CYS A 137 -5.23 4.51 14.78
C CYS A 137 -5.08 3.03 14.43
N ARG A 138 -5.82 2.60 13.41
CA ARG A 138 -5.71 1.28 12.81
C ARG A 138 -4.56 1.28 11.79
N VAL A 139 -3.81 0.20 11.77
CA VAL A 139 -2.75 -0.01 10.76
C VAL A 139 -3.00 -1.35 10.08
N THR A 140 -3.23 -1.31 8.77
CA THR A 140 -3.46 -2.51 7.96
C THR A 140 -2.37 -2.65 6.90
N MET A 141 -1.84 -3.87 6.75
CA MET A 141 -0.97 -4.25 5.66
C MET A 141 -1.77 -5.00 4.59
N ILE A 142 -1.73 -4.54 3.35
CA ILE A 142 -2.28 -5.26 2.19
C ILE A 142 -1.13 -5.80 1.36
N LYS A 143 -1.12 -7.11 1.13
CA LYS A 143 -0.04 -7.85 0.45
C LYS A 143 -0.62 -8.56 -0.77
N PRO A 144 -0.73 -7.88 -1.90
CA PRO A 144 -1.13 -8.54 -3.14
C PRO A 144 0.00 -9.40 -3.70
N GLY A 145 -0.37 -10.42 -4.45
CA GLY A 145 0.50 -11.12 -5.35
C GLY A 145 1.01 -10.23 -6.49
N MET A 146 1.28 -10.85 -7.63
CA MET A 146 1.69 -10.09 -8.81
C MET A 146 0.50 -9.36 -9.42
N VAL A 147 0.66 -8.07 -9.70
CA VAL A 147 -0.42 -7.22 -10.22
C VAL A 147 -0.04 -6.67 -11.59
N ASP A 148 -0.94 -6.78 -12.56
CA ASP A 148 -0.76 -6.19 -13.90
C ASP A 148 -0.86 -4.67 -13.82
N THR A 149 0.30 -4.04 -13.89
CA THR A 149 0.48 -2.58 -13.85
C THR A 149 1.65 -2.18 -14.74
N ASP A 150 1.82 -0.89 -15.00
CA ASP A 150 2.98 -0.40 -15.75
C ASP A 150 4.32 -0.81 -15.13
N SER A 151 4.37 -0.96 -13.80
CA SER A 151 5.59 -1.35 -13.09
C SER A 151 5.97 -2.82 -13.29
N THR A 152 5.04 -3.66 -13.69
CA THR A 152 5.22 -5.09 -13.96
C THR A 152 5.11 -5.44 -15.45
N ALA A 153 4.88 -4.45 -16.32
CA ALA A 153 4.69 -4.65 -17.76
C ALA A 153 5.88 -5.37 -18.43
N TRP A 154 7.09 -5.21 -17.90
CA TRP A 154 8.30 -5.90 -18.39
C TRP A 154 8.33 -7.41 -18.11
N LEU A 155 7.42 -7.92 -17.27
CA LEU A 155 7.25 -9.34 -16.98
C LEU A 155 6.38 -10.05 -18.03
N LYS A 156 5.60 -9.31 -18.81
CA LYS A 156 4.71 -9.88 -19.81
C LYS A 156 5.52 -10.64 -20.87
N GLY A 157 5.08 -11.85 -21.20
CA GLY A 157 5.78 -12.77 -22.10
C GLY A 157 6.85 -13.61 -21.43
N VAL A 158 7.05 -13.52 -20.10
CA VAL A 158 7.99 -14.36 -19.36
C VAL A 158 7.20 -15.49 -18.68
N ASN A 159 7.39 -16.72 -19.13
CA ASN A 159 6.82 -17.94 -18.51
C ASN A 159 5.31 -17.90 -18.22
N ASN A 160 4.52 -17.30 -19.11
CA ASN A 160 3.06 -17.15 -18.97
C ASN A 160 2.62 -16.45 -17.68
N ILE A 161 3.45 -15.55 -17.18
CA ILE A 161 3.21 -14.89 -15.90
C ILE A 161 1.92 -14.06 -15.88
N GLU A 162 1.41 -13.68 -17.07
CA GLU A 162 0.14 -12.97 -17.23
C GLU A 162 -1.04 -13.77 -16.66
N GLU A 163 -0.97 -15.10 -16.67
CA GLU A 163 -2.03 -15.99 -16.17
C GLU A 163 -2.18 -15.94 -14.65
N ILE A 164 -1.12 -15.49 -13.96
CA ILE A 164 -1.08 -15.37 -12.50
C ILE A 164 -1.04 -13.92 -12.01
N MET A 165 -1.30 -12.95 -12.90
CA MET A 165 -1.39 -11.55 -12.52
C MET A 165 -2.80 -11.16 -12.11
N MET A 166 -2.90 -10.49 -10.98
CA MET A 166 -4.13 -9.82 -10.55
C MET A 166 -4.36 -8.54 -11.35
N THR A 167 -5.61 -8.13 -11.51
CA THR A 167 -5.89 -6.80 -12.04
C THR A 167 -5.67 -5.72 -10.97
N ALA A 168 -5.30 -4.51 -11.40
CA ALA A 168 -5.20 -3.38 -10.48
C ALA A 168 -6.55 -3.07 -9.80
N ASP A 169 -7.67 -3.31 -10.50
CA ASP A 169 -9.02 -3.08 -9.98
C ASP A 169 -9.39 -4.08 -8.88
N SER A 170 -9.05 -5.37 -9.01
CA SER A 170 -9.31 -6.34 -7.94
C SER A 170 -8.54 -6.03 -6.65
N VAL A 171 -7.32 -5.52 -6.77
CA VAL A 171 -6.56 -5.07 -5.59
C VAL A 171 -7.17 -3.79 -5.00
N ALA A 172 -7.61 -2.85 -5.85
CA ALA A 172 -8.28 -1.64 -5.41
C ALA A 172 -9.59 -1.93 -4.66
N GLU A 173 -10.34 -2.96 -5.09
CA GLU A 173 -11.54 -3.45 -4.40
C GLU A 173 -11.24 -3.91 -2.97
N MET A 174 -10.15 -4.64 -2.78
CA MET A 174 -9.74 -5.07 -1.44
C MET A 174 -9.32 -3.89 -0.55
N ILE A 175 -8.69 -2.87 -1.12
CA ILE A 175 -8.37 -1.64 -0.38
C ILE A 175 -9.66 -0.92 0.03
N GLU A 176 -10.60 -0.76 -0.89
CA GLU A 176 -11.91 -0.15 -0.63
C GLU A 176 -12.66 -0.88 0.48
N TRP A 177 -12.70 -2.22 0.43
CA TRP A 177 -13.31 -3.03 1.48
C TRP A 177 -12.67 -2.78 2.86
N VAL A 178 -11.35 -2.66 2.95
CA VAL A 178 -10.67 -2.33 4.21
C VAL A 178 -11.02 -0.92 4.72
N ILE A 179 -11.20 0.06 3.80
CA ILE A 179 -11.63 1.42 4.14
C ILE A 179 -13.04 1.44 4.75
N GLU A 180 -13.90 0.52 4.34
CA GLU A 180 -15.29 0.40 4.77
C GLU A 180 -15.47 -0.38 6.09
N LEU A 181 -14.44 -1.05 6.58
CA LEU A 181 -14.52 -1.75 7.88
C LEU A 181 -14.83 -0.78 9.02
N GLU A 182 -15.64 -1.25 9.98
CA GLU A 182 -15.96 -0.49 11.18
C GLU A 182 -14.69 -0.06 11.95
N ASP A 183 -14.72 1.12 12.56
CA ASP A 183 -13.55 1.71 13.24
C ASP A 183 -13.03 0.92 14.43
N ASN A 184 -13.83 0.00 15.00
CA ASN A 184 -13.43 -0.94 16.04
C ASN A 184 -12.86 -2.26 15.51
N THR A 185 -12.84 -2.45 14.19
CA THR A 185 -12.33 -3.66 13.54
C THR A 185 -10.89 -3.45 13.05
N GLN A 186 -9.94 -4.15 13.69
CA GLN A 186 -8.53 -4.12 13.27
C GLN A 186 -8.24 -5.30 12.34
N MET A 187 -8.14 -5.03 11.05
CA MET A 187 -7.50 -5.92 10.08
C MET A 187 -5.98 -5.71 10.17
N ARG A 188 -5.21 -6.73 10.52
CA ARG A 188 -3.75 -6.61 10.62
C ARG A 188 -3.06 -6.76 9.27
N THR A 189 -3.39 -7.85 8.58
CA THR A 189 -2.81 -8.19 7.28
C THR A 189 -3.87 -8.83 6.41
N LEU A 190 -3.90 -8.44 5.14
CA LEU A 190 -4.68 -9.05 4.08
C LEU A 190 -3.72 -9.46 2.97
N SER A 191 -3.49 -10.78 2.83
CA SER A 191 -2.63 -11.35 1.78
C SER A 191 -3.51 -12.13 0.80
N PHE A 192 -3.29 -11.90 -0.49
CA PHE A 192 -4.05 -12.57 -1.54
C PHE A 192 -3.30 -12.57 -2.88
N ASP A 193 -3.52 -13.59 -3.68
CA ASP A 193 -2.98 -13.73 -5.04
C ASP A 193 -3.98 -14.48 -5.93
N VAL A 194 -3.61 -14.66 -7.19
CA VAL A 194 -4.33 -15.56 -8.09
C VAL A 194 -3.89 -16.98 -7.76
N GLY A 195 -4.74 -17.72 -7.05
CA GLY A 195 -4.46 -19.09 -6.67
C GLY A 195 -4.30 -19.99 -7.90
N ASN A 196 -3.09 -20.35 -8.22
CA ASN A 196 -2.69 -21.50 -9.04
C ASN A 196 -1.19 -21.71 -8.88
N PHE A 197 -0.79 -22.16 -7.72
CA PHE A 197 0.51 -22.77 -7.57
C PHE A 197 0.26 -24.28 -7.40
N ASP A 198 0.12 -24.98 -8.52
CA ASP A 198 0.43 -26.39 -8.55
C ASP A 198 1.92 -26.51 -8.25
N GLY A 199 2.23 -26.69 -6.96
CA GLY A 199 3.57 -26.95 -6.46
C GLY A 199 4.01 -28.38 -6.73
#